data_93bdca02ecf37ef7159a186659add918
#
_entry.id   93bdca02ecf37ef7159a186659add918
#
_cell.length_a   1.000
_cell.length_b   1.000
_cell.length_c   1.000
_cell.angle_alpha   90.00
_cell.angle_beta   90.00
_cell.angle_gamma   90.00
#
_symmetry.space_group_name_H-M   'P 1'
#
loop_
_entity.id
_entity.type
_entity.pdbx_description
1 polymer ?
#
loop_
_entity_poly.entity_id
_entity_poly.type
_entity_poly.pdbx_seq_one_letter_code
_entity_poly.pdbx_strand_id
1 'polypeptide(L)'
;MTQKVATPQAPQPKKATPQMQATRAPQPVEEPSVKNGKAPEEGDTQQQTAEIMGAPSSEGAVVVFGRFNPPTTGHEKLLKSANSEAARLNFDLRIYPSRSVDAKKNPLQPGTKIEYMQKMFPDYADMIRDDPNAKTIFDVLIACANLDYKAVTIVVGQDRLAEFQGLAQKYNG
;
A
#
# COMPACT_ATOMS: atom_id res chain seq x y z
N MET A 1 65.01 8.12 30.54
CA MET A 1 63.86 8.21 31.48
C MET A 1 62.60 8.19 30.63
N THR A 2 62.00 7.05 30.55
CA THR A 2 60.79 6.83 29.75
C THR A 2 59.60 6.72 30.69
N GLN A 3 58.70 7.73 30.68
CA GLN A 3 57.46 7.68 31.43
C GLN A 3 56.41 6.92 30.61
N LYS A 4 55.95 5.82 31.21
CA LYS A 4 54.85 4.99 30.70
C LYS A 4 53.52 5.65 31.11
N VAL A 5 52.79 6.18 30.14
CA VAL A 5 51.45 6.72 30.36
C VAL A 5 50.48 5.56 30.42
N ALA A 6 49.80 5.39 31.54
CA ALA A 6 48.73 4.42 31.70
C ALA A 6 47.45 4.92 31.03
N THR A 7 46.88 4.11 30.17
CA THR A 7 45.59 4.33 29.55
C THR A 7 44.48 4.09 30.58
N PRO A 8 43.52 5.01 30.77
CA PRO A 8 42.39 4.74 31.65
C PRO A 8 41.40 3.77 30.98
N GLN A 9 41.12 2.71 31.71
CA GLN A 9 40.19 1.66 31.34
C GLN A 9 38.77 2.22 31.46
N ALA A 10 38.00 2.10 30.37
CA ALA A 10 36.59 2.50 30.35
C ALA A 10 35.72 1.60 31.26
N PRO A 11 34.75 2.14 31.98
CA PRO A 11 33.88 1.34 32.84
C PRO A 11 32.98 0.42 32.00
N GLN A 12 32.98 -0.86 32.35
CA GLN A 12 32.09 -1.85 31.75
C GLN A 12 30.65 -1.61 32.18
N PRO A 13 29.66 -1.74 31.27
CA PRO A 13 28.27 -1.62 31.65
C PRO A 13 27.86 -2.83 32.51
N LYS A 14 27.32 -2.55 33.66
CA LYS A 14 26.70 -3.55 34.53
C LYS A 14 25.52 -4.16 33.81
N LYS A 15 25.52 -5.48 33.61
CA LYS A 15 24.38 -6.24 33.15
C LYS A 15 23.23 -6.08 34.14
N ALA A 16 22.18 -5.36 33.73
CA ALA A 16 20.91 -5.38 34.42
C ALA A 16 20.19 -6.69 34.09
N THR A 17 19.96 -7.50 35.10
CA THR A 17 19.14 -8.71 34.99
C THR A 17 17.67 -8.25 34.91
N PRO A 18 16.92 -8.59 33.90
CA PRO A 18 15.49 -8.33 33.96
C PRO A 18 14.84 -9.27 34.95
N GLN A 19 14.25 -8.70 36.01
CA GLN A 19 13.33 -9.46 36.85
C GLN A 19 12.11 -9.84 36.04
N MET A 20 11.93 -11.13 35.83
CA MET A 20 10.67 -11.67 35.34
C MET A 20 9.60 -11.44 36.39
N GLN A 21 8.70 -10.50 36.14
CA GLN A 21 7.44 -10.45 36.85
C GLN A 21 6.61 -11.64 36.39
N ALA A 22 6.24 -12.47 37.36
CA ALA A 22 5.36 -13.59 37.14
C ALA A 22 4.03 -13.08 36.55
N THR A 23 3.76 -13.46 35.34
CA THR A 23 2.46 -13.25 34.71
C THR A 23 1.42 -14.09 35.44
N ARG A 24 0.48 -13.43 36.04
CA ARG A 24 -0.73 -14.01 36.64
C ARG A 24 -1.42 -14.87 35.57
N ALA A 25 -1.68 -16.16 35.93
CA ALA A 25 -2.39 -17.07 35.07
C ALA A 25 -3.78 -16.50 34.67
N PRO A 26 -4.21 -16.65 33.42
CA PRO A 26 -5.56 -16.22 33.05
C PRO A 26 -6.59 -17.09 33.74
N GLN A 27 -7.56 -16.44 34.39
CA GLN A 27 -8.71 -17.11 34.95
C GLN A 27 -9.57 -17.68 33.81
N PRO A 28 -10.22 -18.83 34.00
CA PRO A 28 -11.10 -19.37 32.99
C PRO A 28 -12.30 -18.43 32.82
N VAL A 29 -12.48 -17.98 31.58
CA VAL A 29 -13.66 -17.23 31.18
C VAL A 29 -14.80 -18.24 31.12
N GLU A 30 -15.84 -18.01 31.92
CA GLU A 30 -17.08 -18.78 31.82
C GLU A 30 -17.67 -18.57 30.42
N GLU A 31 -17.94 -19.67 29.74
CA GLU A 31 -18.68 -19.69 28.49
C GLU A 31 -20.09 -19.14 28.71
N PRO A 32 -20.54 -18.14 27.95
CA PRO A 32 -21.98 -17.86 27.91
C PRO A 32 -22.69 -18.93 27.10
N SER A 33 -23.65 -19.56 27.72
CA SER A 33 -24.56 -20.52 27.12
C SER A 33 -25.09 -20.07 25.77
N VAL A 34 -24.85 -20.88 24.77
CA VAL A 34 -25.46 -20.76 23.47
C VAL A 34 -26.93 -21.04 23.58
N LYS A 35 -27.77 -20.03 23.48
CA LYS A 35 -29.18 -20.18 23.14
C LYS A 35 -29.38 -19.87 21.68
N ASN A 36 -29.65 -20.92 20.94
CA ASN A 36 -30.43 -21.03 19.72
C ASN A 36 -30.59 -19.81 18.80
N GLY A 37 -30.15 -20.03 17.58
CA GLY A 37 -31.06 -19.80 16.49
C GLY A 37 -30.74 -18.64 15.63
N LYS A 38 -30.33 -18.95 14.55
CA LYS A 38 -30.50 -18.40 13.20
C LYS A 38 -29.18 -18.45 12.47
N ALA A 39 -29.18 -19.23 11.41
CA ALA A 39 -28.06 -19.28 10.46
C ALA A 39 -27.72 -17.87 10.00
N PRO A 40 -26.44 -17.50 9.90
CA PRO A 40 -26.07 -16.22 9.31
C PRO A 40 -26.49 -16.23 7.84
N GLU A 41 -27.28 -15.25 7.47
CA GLU A 41 -27.58 -14.97 6.08
C GLU A 41 -26.28 -14.69 5.34
N GLU A 42 -26.12 -15.29 4.16
CA GLU A 42 -24.96 -15.16 3.27
C GLU A 42 -24.83 -13.74 2.67
N GLY A 43 -24.83 -12.72 3.50
CA GLY A 43 -24.74 -11.33 3.07
C GLY A 43 -23.45 -10.61 3.50
N ASP A 44 -22.83 -11.04 4.59
CA ASP A 44 -21.77 -10.24 5.22
C ASP A 44 -20.36 -10.46 4.66
N THR A 45 -20.12 -11.58 3.97
CA THR A 45 -18.76 -11.88 3.49
C THR A 45 -18.34 -11.00 2.31
N GLN A 46 -19.31 -10.53 1.51
CA GLN A 46 -19.01 -9.64 0.39
C GLN A 46 -18.75 -8.19 0.81
N GLN A 47 -19.39 -7.71 1.88
CA GLN A 47 -19.17 -6.36 2.39
C GLN A 47 -17.81 -6.21 3.08
N GLN A 48 -17.36 -7.19 3.85
CA GLN A 48 -16.06 -7.15 4.51
C GLN A 48 -14.89 -7.20 3.52
N THR A 49 -15.03 -7.94 2.43
CA THR A 49 -14.01 -7.97 1.36
C THR A 49 -13.94 -6.65 0.62
N ALA A 50 -15.06 -5.97 0.43
CA ALA A 50 -15.14 -4.67 -0.21
C ALA A 50 -14.49 -3.55 0.63
N GLU A 51 -14.59 -3.59 1.96
CA GLU A 51 -13.93 -2.62 2.85
C GLU A 51 -12.41 -2.78 2.84
N ILE A 52 -11.90 -4.01 2.81
CA ILE A 52 -10.45 -4.28 2.75
C ILE A 52 -9.85 -3.85 1.39
N MET A 53 -10.58 -4.00 0.31
CA MET A 53 -10.14 -3.63 -1.05
C MET A 53 -10.47 -2.18 -1.42
N GLY A 54 -11.15 -1.45 -0.55
CA GLY A 54 -11.66 -0.10 -0.83
C GLY A 54 -12.73 -0.17 -1.91
N ALA A 55 -13.97 -0.45 -1.49
CA ALA A 55 -15.13 -0.50 -2.38
C ALA A 55 -15.22 0.73 -3.28
N PRO A 56 -15.67 0.60 -4.53
CA PRO A 56 -15.85 1.74 -5.41
C PRO A 56 -16.94 2.67 -4.85
N SER A 57 -16.65 3.96 -4.85
CA SER A 57 -17.61 5.01 -4.52
C SER A 57 -18.21 5.65 -5.77
N SER A 58 -17.71 5.28 -6.95
CA SER A 58 -18.13 5.79 -8.24
C SER A 58 -18.12 4.71 -9.33
N GLU A 59 -18.70 5.03 -10.49
CA GLU A 59 -18.77 4.10 -11.63
C GLU A 59 -17.44 3.92 -12.36
N GLY A 60 -16.46 4.79 -12.11
CA GLY A 60 -15.18 4.75 -12.79
C GLY A 60 -14.00 4.98 -11.86
N ALA A 61 -12.82 4.59 -12.32
CA ALA A 61 -11.57 4.81 -11.63
C ALA A 61 -10.57 5.57 -12.50
N VAL A 62 -9.85 6.51 -11.88
CA VAL A 62 -8.62 7.06 -12.42
C VAL A 62 -7.46 6.33 -11.75
N VAL A 63 -6.65 5.68 -12.55
CA VAL A 63 -5.56 4.81 -12.10
C VAL A 63 -4.22 5.47 -12.39
N VAL A 64 -3.38 5.53 -11.38
CA VAL A 64 -1.94 5.83 -11.52
C VAL A 64 -1.16 4.57 -11.24
N PHE A 65 -0.35 4.13 -12.19
CA PHE A 65 0.55 2.99 -12.04
C PHE A 65 1.99 3.43 -12.30
N GLY A 66 2.89 3.19 -11.37
CA GLY A 66 4.26 3.63 -11.50
C GLY A 66 5.23 2.95 -10.54
N ARG A 67 6.53 3.18 -10.79
CA ARG A 67 7.59 2.60 -9.95
C ARG A 67 7.71 3.28 -8.60
N PHE A 68 7.59 4.61 -8.54
CA PHE A 68 7.75 5.42 -7.32
C PHE A 68 9.01 5.03 -6.50
N ASN A 69 10.13 4.92 -7.18
CA ASN A 69 11.33 4.37 -6.55
C ASN A 69 12.60 5.18 -6.89
N PRO A 70 12.92 6.17 -6.07
CA PRO A 70 12.12 6.66 -4.95
C PRO A 70 10.95 7.54 -5.42
N PRO A 71 9.94 7.81 -4.56
CA PRO A 71 8.96 8.86 -4.82
C PRO A 71 9.65 10.23 -4.95
N THR A 72 9.18 11.06 -5.86
CA THR A 72 9.76 12.39 -6.16
C THR A 72 8.68 13.46 -6.31
N THR A 73 9.08 14.72 -6.34
CA THR A 73 8.17 15.85 -6.62
C THR A 73 7.52 15.76 -8.01
N GLY A 74 8.18 15.10 -8.97
CA GLY A 74 7.59 14.80 -10.27
C GLY A 74 6.39 13.85 -10.15
N HIS A 75 6.47 12.88 -9.26
CA HIS A 75 5.34 12.01 -8.94
C HIS A 75 4.19 12.77 -8.27
N GLU A 76 4.49 13.75 -7.42
CA GLU A 76 3.45 14.59 -6.83
C GLU A 76 2.64 15.35 -7.89
N LYS A 77 3.30 15.89 -8.90
CA LYS A 77 2.63 16.54 -10.04
C LYS A 77 1.73 15.58 -10.80
N LEU A 78 2.19 14.35 -11.00
CA LEU A 78 1.40 13.28 -11.61
C LEU A 78 0.16 12.96 -10.79
N LEU A 79 0.29 12.83 -9.47
CA LEU A 79 -0.83 12.58 -8.56
C LEU A 79 -1.83 13.73 -8.55
N LYS A 80 -1.36 14.97 -8.56
CA LYS A 80 -2.23 16.17 -8.68
C LYS A 80 -3.02 16.16 -9.98
N SER A 81 -2.39 15.85 -11.10
CA SER A 81 -3.05 15.75 -12.39
C SER A 81 -4.09 14.63 -12.40
N ALA A 82 -3.77 13.47 -11.85
CA ALA A 82 -4.68 12.35 -11.74
C ALA A 82 -5.89 12.67 -10.84
N ASN A 83 -5.65 13.35 -9.71
CA ASN A 83 -6.71 13.79 -8.81
C ASN A 83 -7.65 14.81 -9.46
N SER A 84 -7.10 15.75 -10.22
CA SER A 84 -7.89 16.71 -10.98
C SER A 84 -8.77 16.03 -12.03
N GLU A 85 -8.22 15.02 -12.70
CA GLU A 85 -8.98 14.23 -13.68
C GLU A 85 -10.05 13.37 -13.00
N ALA A 86 -9.75 12.76 -11.86
CA ALA A 86 -10.72 12.03 -11.06
C ALA A 86 -11.89 12.92 -10.62
N ALA A 87 -11.60 14.13 -10.16
CA ALA A 87 -12.63 15.10 -9.80
C ALA A 87 -13.47 15.52 -11.00
N ARG A 88 -12.83 15.77 -12.16
CA ARG A 88 -13.52 16.14 -13.40
C ARG A 88 -14.48 15.07 -13.90
N LEU A 89 -14.08 13.80 -13.79
CA LEU A 89 -14.88 12.65 -14.22
C LEU A 89 -15.85 12.14 -13.15
N ASN A 90 -15.73 12.62 -11.92
CA ASN A 90 -16.38 12.07 -10.73
C ASN A 90 -16.06 10.57 -10.56
N PHE A 91 -14.78 10.23 -10.70
CA PHE A 91 -14.23 8.88 -10.58
C PHE A 91 -13.38 8.74 -9.32
N ASP A 92 -13.17 7.51 -8.87
CA ASP A 92 -12.28 7.21 -7.77
C ASP A 92 -10.82 7.29 -8.21
N LEU A 93 -9.95 7.92 -7.42
CA LEU A 93 -8.52 7.89 -7.64
C LEU A 93 -7.91 6.66 -6.98
N ARG A 94 -7.15 5.87 -7.74
CA ARG A 94 -6.43 4.69 -7.27
C ARG A 94 -4.97 4.73 -7.71
N ILE A 95 -4.07 4.64 -6.75
CA ILE A 95 -2.62 4.72 -6.97
C ILE A 95 -2.02 3.36 -6.68
N TYR A 96 -1.39 2.74 -7.68
CA TYR A 96 -0.75 1.44 -7.58
C TYR A 96 0.75 1.55 -7.80
N PRO A 97 1.54 1.49 -6.72
CA PRO A 97 2.99 1.35 -6.85
C PRO A 97 3.35 -0.01 -7.43
N SER A 98 4.26 -0.05 -8.40
CA SER A 98 4.72 -1.32 -8.96
C SER A 98 5.36 -2.19 -7.87
N ARG A 99 5.14 -3.48 -7.91
CA ARG A 99 5.69 -4.44 -6.94
C ARG A 99 7.02 -5.05 -7.37
N SER A 100 7.51 -4.69 -8.55
CA SER A 100 8.82 -5.14 -9.02
C SER A 100 9.93 -4.57 -8.14
N VAL A 101 10.94 -5.39 -7.87
CA VAL A 101 12.16 -5.01 -7.17
C VAL A 101 13.34 -5.30 -8.09
N ASP A 102 14.20 -4.30 -8.27
CA ASP A 102 15.42 -4.38 -9.07
C ASP A 102 16.51 -3.55 -8.40
N ALA A 103 17.66 -4.15 -8.16
CA ALA A 103 18.75 -3.52 -7.40
C ALA A 103 19.21 -2.16 -7.97
N LYS A 104 19.05 -1.95 -9.28
CA LYS A 104 19.48 -0.72 -9.95
C LYS A 104 18.36 0.29 -10.17
N LYS A 105 17.17 -0.19 -10.55
CA LYS A 105 16.07 0.67 -11.00
C LYS A 105 14.91 0.76 -10.01
N ASN A 106 14.78 -0.22 -9.11
CA ASN A 106 13.65 -0.34 -8.21
C ASN A 106 14.06 -1.05 -6.90
N PRO A 107 15.03 -0.48 -6.14
CA PRO A 107 15.63 -1.15 -4.99
C PRO A 107 14.70 -1.28 -3.77
N LEU A 108 13.68 -0.43 -3.66
CA LEU A 108 12.78 -0.44 -2.50
C LEU A 108 11.83 -1.61 -2.53
N GLN A 109 11.71 -2.30 -1.41
CA GLN A 109 10.67 -3.30 -1.21
C GLN A 109 9.27 -2.66 -1.29
N PRO A 110 8.25 -3.39 -1.76
CA PRO A 110 6.91 -2.81 -1.95
C PRO A 110 6.32 -2.14 -0.71
N GLY A 111 6.40 -2.77 0.46
CA GLY A 111 5.90 -2.20 1.72
C GLY A 111 6.61 -0.90 2.10
N THR A 112 7.94 -0.89 2.06
CA THR A 112 8.76 0.29 2.34
C THR A 112 8.43 1.43 1.36
N LYS A 113 8.23 1.11 0.09
CA LYS A 113 7.84 2.08 -0.94
C LYS A 113 6.51 2.74 -0.60
N ILE A 114 5.51 1.95 -0.21
CA ILE A 114 4.19 2.44 0.18
C ILE A 114 4.27 3.37 1.38
N GLU A 115 5.02 2.99 2.42
CA GLU A 115 5.23 3.84 3.59
C GLU A 115 5.87 5.19 3.23
N TYR A 116 6.88 5.19 2.35
CA TYR A 116 7.49 6.43 1.87
C TYR A 116 6.50 7.28 1.09
N MET A 117 5.70 6.66 0.22
CA MET A 117 4.69 7.38 -0.55
C MET A 117 3.62 8.00 0.35
N GLN A 118 3.14 7.28 1.35
CA GLN A 118 2.15 7.79 2.31
C GLN A 118 2.68 8.98 3.11
N LYS A 119 3.95 8.91 3.52
CA LYS A 119 4.62 10.02 4.24
C LYS A 119 4.88 11.23 3.33
N MET A 120 5.25 10.98 2.09
CA MET A 120 5.58 12.04 1.13
C MET A 120 4.34 12.69 0.51
N PHE A 121 3.27 11.93 0.37
CA PHE A 121 2.02 12.37 -0.24
C PHE A 121 0.83 12.11 0.70
N PRO A 122 0.76 12.78 1.85
CA PRO A 122 -0.26 12.51 2.86
C PRO A 122 -1.69 12.73 2.36
N ASP A 123 -1.90 13.67 1.44
CA ASP A 123 -3.21 13.94 0.82
C ASP A 123 -3.72 12.77 -0.04
N TYR A 124 -2.85 11.87 -0.44
CA TYR A 124 -3.16 10.71 -1.29
C TYR A 124 -2.96 9.37 -0.57
N ALA A 125 -2.64 9.38 0.73
CA ALA A 125 -2.29 8.18 1.48
C ALA A 125 -3.38 7.10 1.39
N ASP A 126 -4.64 7.48 1.50
CA ASP A 126 -5.79 6.57 1.44
C ASP A 126 -6.08 6.04 0.03
N MET A 127 -5.52 6.67 -0.99
CA MET A 127 -5.70 6.29 -2.40
C MET A 127 -4.59 5.35 -2.89
N ILE A 128 -3.49 5.21 -2.12
CA ILE A 128 -2.38 4.31 -2.41
C ILE A 128 -2.79 2.90 -2.02
N ARG A 129 -2.80 1.99 -3.00
CA ARG A 129 -3.25 0.61 -2.85
C ARG A 129 -2.06 -0.34 -2.67
N ASP A 130 -2.11 -1.13 -1.62
CA ASP A 130 -1.19 -2.24 -1.39
C ASP A 130 -1.83 -3.54 -1.86
N ASP A 131 -1.86 -3.73 -3.17
CA ASP A 131 -2.38 -4.96 -3.78
C ASP A 131 -1.21 -5.87 -4.20
N PRO A 132 -1.03 -7.01 -3.54
CA PRO A 132 0.06 -7.94 -3.87
C PRO A 132 -0.05 -8.54 -5.27
N ASN A 133 -1.24 -8.53 -5.87
CA ASN A 133 -1.50 -9.07 -7.21
C ASN A 133 -1.24 -8.03 -8.31
N ALA A 134 -1.23 -6.75 -7.99
CA ALA A 134 -1.03 -5.65 -8.94
C ALA A 134 0.45 -5.51 -9.35
N LYS A 135 0.98 -6.45 -10.09
CA LYS A 135 2.36 -6.48 -10.58
C LYS A 135 2.54 -5.70 -11.88
N THR A 136 1.53 -5.74 -12.72
CA THR A 136 1.50 -5.07 -14.03
C THR A 136 0.25 -4.19 -14.14
N ILE A 137 0.23 -3.32 -15.15
CA ILE A 137 -0.97 -2.51 -15.43
C ILE A 137 -2.19 -3.39 -15.76
N PHE A 138 -1.98 -4.55 -16.37
CA PHE A 138 -3.07 -5.47 -16.69
C PHE A 138 -3.70 -6.06 -15.43
N ASP A 139 -2.88 -6.41 -14.43
CA ASP A 139 -3.37 -6.87 -13.14
C ASP A 139 -4.22 -5.80 -12.46
N VAL A 140 -3.81 -4.53 -12.56
CA VAL A 140 -4.57 -3.39 -12.04
C VAL A 140 -5.89 -3.22 -12.76
N LEU A 141 -5.93 -3.37 -14.09
CA LEU A 141 -7.16 -3.32 -14.87
C LEU A 141 -8.12 -4.45 -14.50
N ILE A 142 -7.60 -5.66 -14.29
CA ILE A 142 -8.37 -6.81 -13.80
C ILE A 142 -8.94 -6.51 -12.40
N ALA A 143 -8.13 -5.96 -11.50
CA ALA A 143 -8.57 -5.57 -10.16
C ALA A 143 -9.70 -4.53 -10.22
N CYS A 144 -9.61 -3.53 -11.11
CA CYS A 144 -10.65 -2.55 -11.33
C CYS A 144 -11.94 -3.18 -11.89
N ALA A 145 -11.81 -4.12 -12.82
CA ALA A 145 -12.95 -4.88 -13.37
C ALA A 145 -13.64 -5.72 -12.29
N ASN A 146 -12.87 -6.38 -11.43
CA ASN A 146 -13.40 -7.16 -10.31
C ASN A 146 -14.11 -6.30 -9.26
N LEU A 147 -13.78 -5.02 -9.17
CA LEU A 147 -14.45 -4.02 -8.35
C LEU A 147 -15.67 -3.40 -9.04
N ASP A 148 -16.04 -3.89 -10.22
CA ASP A 148 -17.19 -3.45 -11.01
C ASP A 148 -17.11 -2.00 -11.53
N TYR A 149 -15.90 -1.44 -11.68
CA TYR A 149 -15.74 -0.17 -12.39
C TYR A 149 -16.09 -0.33 -13.86
N LYS A 150 -16.97 0.55 -14.35
CA LYS A 150 -17.43 0.55 -15.75
C LYS A 150 -16.48 1.26 -16.69
N ALA A 151 -15.65 2.17 -16.14
CA ALA A 151 -14.66 2.92 -16.90
C ALA A 151 -13.38 3.07 -16.09
N VAL A 152 -12.23 2.96 -16.77
CA VAL A 152 -10.91 3.16 -16.16
C VAL A 152 -10.10 4.14 -17.03
N THR A 153 -9.65 5.22 -16.41
CA THR A 153 -8.75 6.19 -17.02
C THR A 153 -7.35 6.01 -16.43
N ILE A 154 -6.34 5.76 -17.26
CA ILE A 154 -4.98 5.58 -16.81
C ILE A 154 -4.22 6.90 -16.98
N VAL A 155 -3.61 7.39 -15.90
CA VAL A 155 -2.75 8.56 -15.91
C VAL A 155 -1.30 8.11 -15.71
N VAL A 156 -0.45 8.45 -16.66
CA VAL A 156 0.97 8.08 -16.67
C VAL A 156 1.85 9.31 -16.90
N GLY A 157 3.11 9.22 -16.49
CA GLY A 157 4.10 10.24 -16.82
C GLY A 157 4.30 10.36 -18.34
N GLN A 158 4.61 11.55 -18.78
CA GLN A 158 4.80 11.87 -20.22
C GLN A 158 5.84 10.96 -20.89
N ASP A 159 6.87 10.56 -20.16
CA ASP A 159 7.93 9.66 -20.60
C ASP A 159 7.44 8.23 -20.93
N ARG A 160 6.28 7.84 -20.36
CA ARG A 160 5.68 6.51 -20.55
C ARG A 160 4.41 6.53 -21.41
N LEU A 161 3.96 7.70 -21.81
CA LEU A 161 2.69 7.85 -22.54
C LEU A 161 2.69 7.04 -23.85
N ALA A 162 3.76 7.09 -24.62
CA ALA A 162 3.89 6.38 -25.89
C ALA A 162 3.83 4.85 -25.69
N GLU A 163 4.44 4.32 -24.64
CA GLU A 163 4.39 2.90 -24.28
C GLU A 163 2.95 2.46 -23.98
N PHE A 164 2.24 3.23 -23.17
CA PHE A 164 0.87 2.90 -22.80
C PHE A 164 -0.13 3.09 -23.94
N GLN A 165 0.08 4.07 -24.82
CA GLN A 165 -0.73 4.24 -26.04
C GLN A 165 -0.59 3.04 -26.97
N GLY A 166 0.63 2.55 -27.17
CA GLY A 166 0.89 1.35 -27.96
C GLY A 166 0.21 0.10 -27.39
N LEU A 167 0.22 -0.04 -26.05
CA LEU A 167 -0.49 -1.12 -25.37
C LEU A 167 -2.01 -0.99 -25.52
N ALA A 168 -2.56 0.19 -25.32
CA ALA A 168 -4.00 0.43 -25.46
C ALA A 168 -4.49 0.13 -26.89
N GLN A 169 -3.75 0.54 -27.92
CA GLN A 169 -4.08 0.24 -29.32
C GLN A 169 -4.04 -1.27 -29.59
N LYS A 170 -3.10 -1.99 -29.00
CA LYS A 170 -2.95 -3.44 -29.20
C LYS A 170 -4.10 -4.25 -28.57
N TYR A 171 -4.67 -3.79 -27.48
CA TYR A 171 -5.66 -4.54 -26.69
C TYR A 171 -7.10 -3.99 -26.81
N ASN A 172 -7.29 -2.81 -27.41
CA ASN A 172 -8.62 -2.24 -27.72
C ASN A 172 -8.99 -2.35 -29.21
N GLY A 173 -8.20 -3.08 -29.97
CA GLY A 173 -8.45 -3.29 -31.40
C GLY A 173 -9.46 -4.37 -31.68
#